data_d2e1f9deeb9e65a2d824767687ebeb66
#
_entry.id   d2e1f9deeb9e65a2d824767687ebeb66
#
_cell.length_a   1.000
_cell.length_b   1.000
_cell.length_c   1.000
_cell.angle_alpha   90.00
_cell.angle_beta   90.00
_cell.angle_gamma   90.00
#
_symmetry.space_group_name_H-M   'P 1'
#
loop_
_entity.id
_entity.type
_entity.pdbx_description
1 polymer ?
#
loop_
_entity_poly.entity_id
_entity_poly.type
_entity_poly.pdbx_seq_one_letter_code
_entity_poly.pdbx_strand_id
1 'polypeptide(L)'
;MQLGVSEYEPKNTKSFHFESEETLNDLYDKCSLLVCHAGAGTILNGLVRGKPIVLVPRRAAEKEVTTDHQLLLVDKMVKQGKAAGIIDINGLKDAIFKARESSSEPAVVDHRLVEYLSDVLLEYSKKC
;
A
#
# COMPACT_ATOMS: atom_id res chain seq x y z
N MET A 1 4.67 10.70 7.81
CA MET A 1 3.47 9.83 7.92
C MET A 1 2.22 10.66 7.71
N GLN A 2 1.29 10.20 6.87
CA GLN A 2 -0.01 10.85 6.69
C GLN A 2 -1.00 10.36 7.74
N LEU A 3 -1.66 11.29 8.43
CA LEU A 3 -2.58 11.04 9.54
C LEU A 3 -4.06 11.08 9.11
N GLY A 4 -4.37 11.79 8.02
CA GLY A 4 -5.76 12.04 7.61
C GLY A 4 -6.52 12.80 8.69
N VAL A 5 -7.60 12.22 9.18
CA VAL A 5 -8.45 12.82 10.24
C VAL A 5 -8.08 12.35 11.66
N SER A 6 -7.01 11.57 11.81
CA SER A 6 -6.57 11.07 13.13
C SER A 6 -6.02 12.19 13.98
N GLU A 7 -6.36 12.18 15.28
CA GLU A 7 -5.80 13.08 16.28
C GLU A 7 -4.50 12.54 16.89
N TYR A 8 -4.04 11.36 16.45
CA TYR A 8 -2.81 10.75 16.94
C TYR A 8 -1.59 11.58 16.52
N GLU A 9 -0.73 11.92 17.47
CA GLU A 9 0.54 12.60 17.22
C GLU A 9 1.72 11.63 17.38
N PRO A 10 2.39 11.25 16.28
CA PRO A 10 3.55 10.37 16.34
C PRO A 10 4.76 11.11 16.91
N LYS A 11 5.43 10.49 17.91
CA LYS A 11 6.57 11.11 18.62
C LYS A 11 7.89 11.03 17.85
N ASN A 12 8.05 10.04 16.97
CA ASN A 12 9.34 9.70 16.38
C ASN A 12 9.38 9.83 14.85
N THR A 13 8.38 10.48 14.24
CA THR A 13 8.32 10.66 12.80
C THR A 13 7.66 11.99 12.43
N LYS A 14 8.06 12.55 11.30
CA LYS A 14 7.35 13.69 10.72
C LYS A 14 5.97 13.24 10.24
N SER A 15 4.97 14.04 10.50
CA SER A 15 3.59 13.77 10.11
C SER A 15 2.91 14.98 9.52
N PHE A 16 1.84 14.71 8.78
CA PHE A 16 0.95 15.72 8.19
C PHE A 16 -0.46 15.13 8.08
N HIS A 17 -1.47 15.96 8.08
CA HIS A 17 -2.86 15.51 7.93
C HIS A 17 -3.19 15.23 6.46
N PHE A 18 -3.08 16.23 5.63
CA PHE A 18 -3.30 16.15 4.19
C PHE A 18 -2.27 17.00 3.47
N GLU A 19 -1.90 16.60 2.26
CA GLU A 19 -0.96 17.30 1.40
C GLU A 19 -1.47 17.36 -0.02
N SER A 20 -0.91 18.26 -0.82
CA SER A 20 -1.19 18.33 -2.25
C SER A 20 -0.68 17.10 -2.98
N GLU A 21 -1.24 16.80 -4.14
CA GLU A 21 -0.78 15.70 -5.00
C GLU A 21 0.71 15.87 -5.37
N GLU A 22 1.15 17.09 -5.63
CA GLU A 22 2.54 17.40 -5.93
C GLU A 22 3.47 17.02 -4.76
N THR A 23 3.13 17.43 -3.54
CA THR A 23 3.89 17.07 -2.33
C THR A 23 3.90 15.57 -2.10
N LEU A 24 2.78 14.88 -2.32
CA LEU A 24 2.71 13.42 -2.18
C LEU A 24 3.59 12.70 -3.22
N ASN A 25 3.59 13.16 -4.47
CA ASN A 25 4.47 12.64 -5.52
C ASN A 25 5.95 12.80 -5.15
N ASP A 26 6.34 13.96 -4.65
CA ASP A 26 7.67 14.22 -4.12
C ASP A 26 8.07 13.26 -3.00
N LEU A 27 7.14 12.96 -2.09
CA LEU A 27 7.37 12.01 -1.00
C LEU A 27 7.51 10.57 -1.51
N TYR A 28 6.70 10.16 -2.51
CA TYR A 28 6.85 8.86 -3.16
C TYR A 28 8.21 8.72 -3.85
N ASP A 29 8.69 9.77 -4.51
CA ASP A 29 9.99 9.75 -5.20
C ASP A 29 11.16 9.65 -4.20
N LYS A 30 11.07 10.32 -3.07
CA LYS A 30 12.11 10.38 -2.04
C LYS A 30 12.12 9.20 -1.08
N CYS A 31 11.00 8.48 -0.91
CA CYS A 31 10.93 7.37 0.03
C CYS A 31 11.77 6.16 -0.45
N SER A 32 12.38 5.45 0.50
CA SER A 32 13.09 4.19 0.24
C SER A 32 12.21 2.96 0.38
N LEU A 33 11.04 3.11 1.00
CA LEU A 33 10.05 2.05 1.22
C LEU A 33 8.70 2.70 1.50
N LEU A 34 7.65 2.08 1.04
CA LEU A 34 6.27 2.53 1.23
C LEU A 34 5.51 1.57 2.16
N VAL A 35 4.99 2.10 3.25
CA VAL A 35 4.03 1.38 4.12
C VAL A 35 2.66 2.02 3.92
N CYS A 36 1.70 1.25 3.48
CA CYS A 36 0.37 1.80 3.17
C CYS A 36 -0.76 0.79 3.36
N HIS A 37 -1.98 1.31 3.40
CA HIS A 37 -3.17 0.49 3.23
C HIS A 37 -3.22 -0.07 1.80
N ALA A 38 -3.99 -1.14 1.60
CA ALA A 38 -4.17 -1.76 0.29
C ALA A 38 -5.11 -0.93 -0.62
N GLY A 39 -4.81 0.36 -0.77
CA GLY A 39 -5.48 1.25 -1.73
C GLY A 39 -4.79 1.20 -3.09
N ALA A 40 -5.56 0.99 -4.17
CA ALA A 40 -5.03 0.78 -5.52
C ALA A 40 -4.13 1.93 -6.01
N GLY A 41 -4.53 3.19 -5.74
CA GLY A 41 -3.75 4.36 -6.17
C GLY A 41 -2.37 4.46 -5.51
N THR A 42 -2.29 4.19 -4.21
CA THR A 42 -1.02 4.21 -3.48
C THR A 42 -0.11 3.05 -3.89
N ILE A 43 -0.68 1.87 -4.09
CA ILE A 43 0.04 0.69 -4.61
C ILE A 43 0.63 0.99 -5.98
N LEU A 44 -0.18 1.55 -6.89
CA LEU A 44 0.27 1.91 -8.23
C LEU A 44 1.45 2.90 -8.19
N ASN A 45 1.34 3.94 -7.36
CA ASN A 45 2.42 4.92 -7.17
C ASN A 45 3.73 4.27 -6.69
N GLY A 46 3.65 3.30 -5.79
CA GLY A 46 4.82 2.54 -5.34
C GLY A 46 5.41 1.64 -6.43
N LEU A 47 4.57 0.90 -7.15
CA LEU A 47 4.99 -0.04 -8.21
C LEU A 47 5.67 0.69 -9.38
N VAL A 48 5.09 1.78 -9.86
CA VAL A 48 5.62 2.59 -10.97
C VAL A 48 7.02 3.13 -10.65
N ARG A 49 7.26 3.45 -9.39
CA ARG A 49 8.55 3.97 -8.90
C ARG A 49 9.51 2.89 -8.43
N GLY A 50 9.16 1.61 -8.54
CA GLY A 50 9.98 0.50 -8.07
C GLY A 50 10.24 0.51 -6.57
N LYS A 51 9.33 1.08 -5.78
CA LYS A 51 9.50 1.13 -4.33
C LYS A 51 9.12 -0.19 -3.68
N PRO A 52 9.89 -0.69 -2.72
CA PRO A 52 9.43 -1.78 -1.86
C PRO A 52 8.15 -1.36 -1.12
N ILE A 53 7.16 -2.24 -1.10
CA ILE A 53 5.84 -1.93 -0.53
C ILE A 53 5.53 -2.91 0.60
N VAL A 54 5.09 -2.38 1.74
CA VAL A 54 4.49 -3.14 2.84
C VAL A 54 3.02 -2.75 2.94
N LEU A 55 2.14 -3.74 2.81
CA LEU A 55 0.70 -3.57 2.84
C LEU A 55 0.13 -3.92 4.21
N VAL A 56 -0.58 -2.97 4.81
CA VAL A 56 -1.29 -3.11 6.08
C VAL A 56 -2.78 -2.92 5.79
N PRO A 57 -3.54 -4.00 5.49
CA PRO A 57 -4.93 -3.87 5.11
C PRO A 57 -5.78 -3.40 6.30
N ARG A 58 -6.77 -2.56 6.01
CA ARG A 58 -7.84 -2.26 6.95
C ARG A 58 -8.72 -3.50 7.10
N ARG A 59 -9.16 -3.78 8.30
CA ARG A 59 -9.93 -4.98 8.62
C ARG A 59 -11.37 -4.62 9.02
N ALA A 60 -12.34 -5.35 8.48
CA ALA A 60 -13.74 -5.20 8.86
C ALA A 60 -13.96 -5.55 10.36
N ALA A 61 -13.23 -6.53 10.88
CA ALA A 61 -13.27 -6.92 12.29
C ALA A 61 -12.87 -5.79 13.25
N GLU A 62 -12.01 -4.87 12.81
CA GLU A 62 -11.57 -3.70 13.57
C GLU A 62 -12.47 -2.46 13.31
N LYS A 63 -13.59 -2.63 12.61
CA LYS A 63 -14.51 -1.56 12.20
C LYS A 63 -13.85 -0.44 11.37
N GLU A 64 -12.72 -0.71 10.77
CA GLU A 64 -11.99 0.26 9.93
C GLU A 64 -12.59 0.39 8.53
N VAL A 65 -13.22 -0.68 8.03
CA VAL A 65 -13.92 -0.77 6.74
C VAL A 65 -15.14 -1.67 6.84
N THR A 66 -16.04 -1.57 5.88
CA THR A 66 -17.27 -2.40 5.82
C THR A 66 -17.04 -3.83 5.31
N THR A 67 -15.91 -4.07 4.64
CA THR A 67 -15.60 -5.36 4.00
C THR A 67 -14.10 -5.67 4.05
N ASP A 68 -13.74 -6.95 3.98
CA ASP A 68 -12.34 -7.42 3.95
C ASP A 68 -11.73 -7.45 2.53
N HIS A 69 -12.22 -6.61 1.61
CA HIS A 69 -11.73 -6.58 0.22
C HIS A 69 -10.22 -6.27 0.13
N GLN A 70 -9.70 -5.45 1.04
CA GLN A 70 -8.26 -5.15 1.07
C GLN A 70 -7.41 -6.38 1.34
N LEU A 71 -7.90 -7.36 2.11
CA LEU A 71 -7.19 -8.62 2.37
C LEU A 71 -6.95 -9.43 1.09
N LEU A 72 -7.93 -9.46 0.18
CA LEU A 72 -7.80 -10.15 -1.11
C LEU A 72 -6.74 -9.50 -1.99
N LEU A 73 -6.68 -8.17 -2.01
CA LEU A 73 -5.67 -7.45 -2.78
C LEU A 73 -4.27 -7.71 -2.20
N VAL A 74 -4.12 -7.66 -0.88
CA VAL A 74 -2.86 -7.98 -0.20
C VAL A 74 -2.40 -9.39 -0.55
N ASP A 75 -3.27 -10.40 -0.45
CA ASP A 75 -2.94 -11.78 -0.78
C ASP A 75 -2.44 -11.93 -2.23
N LYS A 76 -3.12 -11.32 -3.18
CA LYS A 76 -2.70 -11.31 -4.59
C LYS A 76 -1.32 -10.66 -4.77
N MET A 77 -1.08 -9.50 -4.18
CA MET A 77 0.17 -8.75 -4.31
C MET A 77 1.35 -9.52 -3.71
N VAL A 78 1.13 -10.15 -2.55
CA VAL A 78 2.15 -10.97 -1.87
C VAL A 78 2.48 -12.21 -2.68
N LYS A 79 1.47 -12.93 -3.18
CA LYS A 79 1.66 -14.12 -4.03
C LYS A 79 2.43 -13.83 -5.31
N GLN A 80 2.30 -12.63 -5.83
CA GLN A 80 3.03 -12.18 -7.02
C GLN A 80 4.42 -11.61 -6.70
N GLY A 81 4.83 -11.58 -5.45
CA GLY A 81 6.12 -11.02 -5.03
C GLY A 81 6.25 -9.50 -5.21
N LYS A 82 5.12 -8.79 -5.35
CA LYS A 82 5.10 -7.33 -5.59
C LYS A 82 5.03 -6.50 -4.32
N ALA A 83 4.70 -7.11 -3.20
CA ALA A 83 4.64 -6.45 -1.89
C ALA A 83 4.85 -7.47 -0.76
N ALA A 84 5.29 -6.99 0.40
CA ALA A 84 5.12 -7.70 1.65
C ALA A 84 3.77 -7.30 2.27
N GLY A 85 3.03 -8.26 2.79
CA GLY A 85 1.74 -8.02 3.45
C GLY A 85 1.79 -8.44 4.91
N ILE A 86 1.10 -7.71 5.76
CA ILE A 86 0.90 -8.11 7.15
C ILE A 86 -0.59 -8.06 7.51
N ILE A 87 -1.01 -8.99 8.35
CA ILE A 87 -2.37 -9.04 8.91
C ILE A 87 -2.33 -8.54 10.36
N ASP A 88 -1.25 -8.82 11.08
CA ASP A 88 -1.02 -8.37 12.45
C ASP A 88 0.07 -7.31 12.47
N ILE A 89 -0.22 -6.17 13.10
CA ILE A 89 0.71 -5.03 13.21
C ILE A 89 2.02 -5.41 13.91
N ASN A 90 2.02 -6.43 14.76
CA ASN A 90 3.23 -6.95 15.40
C ASN A 90 4.26 -7.49 14.40
N GLY A 91 3.82 -7.91 13.21
CA GLY A 91 4.68 -8.34 12.11
C GLY A 91 5.28 -7.20 11.27
N LEU A 92 4.92 -5.94 11.54
CA LEU A 92 5.32 -4.80 10.70
C LEU A 92 6.84 -4.64 10.57
N LYS A 93 7.57 -4.78 11.67
CA LYS A 93 9.03 -4.65 11.68
C LYS A 93 9.69 -5.66 10.75
N ASP A 94 9.31 -6.93 10.85
CA ASP A 94 9.87 -8.00 10.02
C ASP A 94 9.49 -7.84 8.55
N ALA A 95 8.26 -7.40 8.27
CA ALA A 95 7.82 -7.10 6.91
C ALA A 95 8.61 -5.95 6.28
N ILE A 96 8.94 -4.90 7.03
CA ILE A 96 9.79 -3.80 6.57
C ILE A 96 11.19 -4.30 6.23
N PHE A 97 11.82 -5.11 7.09
CA PHE A 97 13.15 -5.67 6.81
C PHE A 97 13.13 -6.54 5.55
N LYS A 98 12.20 -7.45 5.42
CA LYS A 98 12.05 -8.30 4.22
C LYS A 98 11.81 -7.48 2.95
N ALA A 99 10.96 -6.47 3.01
CA ALA A 99 10.67 -5.62 1.86
C ALA A 99 11.89 -4.80 1.41
N ARG A 100 12.76 -4.39 2.34
CA ARG A 100 14.01 -3.66 2.02
C ARG A 100 15.06 -4.54 1.35
N GLU A 101 15.08 -5.83 1.64
CA GLU A 101 16.00 -6.79 1.02
C GLU A 101 15.54 -7.19 -0.39
N SER A 102 14.25 -7.09 -0.68
CA SER A 102 13.71 -7.33 -2.00
C SER A 102 13.81 -6.05 -2.83
N SER A 103 14.80 -5.96 -3.70
CA SER A 103 14.86 -4.91 -4.73
C SER A 103 13.75 -5.17 -5.75
N SER A 104 12.76 -4.31 -5.83
CA SER A 104 11.78 -4.36 -6.91
C SER A 104 12.25 -3.45 -8.05
N GLU A 105 12.29 -3.98 -9.27
CA GLU A 105 12.43 -3.13 -10.44
C GLU A 105 11.15 -2.30 -10.64
N PRO A 106 11.26 -1.05 -11.13
CA PRO A 106 10.08 -0.25 -11.47
C PRO A 106 9.15 -1.04 -12.39
N ALA A 107 7.89 -1.15 -12.01
CA ALA A 107 6.92 -1.76 -12.89
C ALA A 107 6.72 -0.85 -14.10
N VAL A 108 6.95 -1.39 -15.29
CA VAL A 108 6.56 -0.69 -16.51
C VAL A 108 5.04 -0.56 -16.51
N VAL A 109 4.54 0.67 -16.62
CA VAL A 109 3.11 0.92 -16.82
C VAL A 109 2.79 0.49 -18.25
N ASP A 110 2.66 -0.80 -18.45
CA ASP A 110 2.18 -1.38 -19.68
C ASP A 110 0.70 -1.77 -19.53
N HIS A 111 0.08 -2.13 -20.64
CA HIS A 111 -1.31 -2.59 -20.63
C HIS A 111 -1.58 -3.71 -19.61
N ARG A 112 -0.62 -4.57 -19.33
CA ARG A 112 -0.76 -5.70 -18.40
C ARG A 112 -0.93 -5.26 -16.96
N LEU A 113 -0.24 -4.19 -16.52
CA LEU A 113 -0.42 -3.64 -15.18
C LEU A 113 -1.79 -2.95 -15.05
N VAL A 114 -2.19 -2.22 -16.09
CA VAL A 114 -3.51 -1.57 -16.14
C VAL A 114 -4.63 -2.61 -16.18
N GLU A 115 -4.50 -3.65 -17.02
CA GLU A 115 -5.43 -4.78 -17.06
C GLU A 115 -5.51 -5.50 -15.72
N TYR A 116 -4.37 -5.80 -15.11
CA TYR A 116 -4.32 -6.44 -13.79
C TYR A 116 -5.06 -5.64 -12.72
N LEU A 117 -4.80 -4.33 -12.64
CA LEU A 117 -5.49 -3.46 -11.67
C LEU A 117 -6.97 -3.32 -12.00
N SER A 118 -7.32 -3.25 -13.28
CA SER A 118 -8.72 -3.22 -13.74
C SER A 118 -9.45 -4.51 -13.38
N ASP A 119 -8.84 -5.66 -13.59
CA ASP A 119 -9.42 -6.96 -13.23
C ASP A 119 -9.63 -7.09 -11.72
N VAL A 120 -8.64 -6.64 -10.93
CA VAL A 120 -8.76 -6.59 -9.48
C VAL A 120 -9.93 -5.70 -9.07
N LEU A 121 -10.05 -4.50 -9.64
CA LEU A 121 -11.13 -3.56 -9.33
C LEU A 121 -12.50 -4.07 -9.80
N LEU A 122 -12.58 -4.75 -10.97
CA LEU A 122 -13.81 -5.36 -11.48
C LEU A 122 -14.27 -6.54 -10.61
N GLU A 123 -13.34 -7.36 -10.11
CA GLU A 123 -13.68 -8.40 -9.13
C GLU A 123 -14.26 -7.81 -7.84
N TYR A 124 -13.77 -6.63 -7.43
CA TYR A 124 -14.33 -5.90 -6.30
C TYR A 124 -15.76 -5.42 -6.56
N SER A 125 -16.01 -4.86 -7.73
CA SER A 125 -17.35 -4.32 -8.08
C SER A 125 -18.42 -5.40 -8.19
N LYS A 126 -18.07 -6.64 -8.55
CA LYS A 126 -19.01 -7.78 -8.65
C LYS A 126 -19.36 -8.42 -7.32
N LYS A 127 -18.63 -8.10 -6.25
CA LYS A 127 -18.83 -8.64 -4.90
C LYS A 127 -19.51 -7.63 -3.95
N CYS A 128 -19.80 -6.46 -4.44
CA CYS A 128 -20.58 -5.45 -3.72
C CYS A 128 -22.07 -5.65 -3.92
#